data_57b51b3184a8922c607df354b8cb1f3a
#
_entry.id   57b51b3184a8922c607df354b8cb1f3a
#
_cell.length_a   1.000
_cell.length_b   1.000
_cell.length_c   1.000
_cell.angle_alpha   90.00
_cell.angle_beta   90.00
_cell.angle_gamma   90.00
#
_symmetry.space_group_name_H-M   'P 1'
#
loop_
_entity.id
_entity.type
_entity.pdbx_description
1 polymer ?
#
loop_
_entity_poly.entity_id
_entity_poly.type
_entity_poly.pdbx_seq_one_letter_code
_entity_poly.pdbx_strand_id
1 'polypeptide(L)'
;MTSAVQPIINSLNAVILGKNNQIKLALACLLAKGHLLIEDLPGMGKTTLAEALARTLGLHYQRLQFTSDMLPADIIGVSIFNPAEQQFSFREGPVFTQVLLADEINRTSPKTQSALLEAMEEGKVTSDGVTRTLPQPFFVIATQNPSHQMGTFPLPESQLDRFLMRIQLGYPDPRAERELLTGKDRRQMLTVLPALADAERLQAWQAQILTIHLSDAVIDYLQRLVTHTRQSRDFAHGLSPRGLLALKRATQAWAFIEGRNYTIPEDIQAVLPSVAEHRLRGSIEDQSRMHSLTSQLLNAVDVIG
;
A
#
# COMPACT_ATOMS: atom_id res chain seq x y z
N MET A 1 10.42 -13.79 20.29
CA MET A 1 9.22 -14.63 19.98
C MET A 1 9.10 -14.74 18.46
N THR A 2 8.66 -15.88 17.94
CA THR A 2 8.46 -16.00 16.49
C THR A 2 7.24 -15.18 16.08
N SER A 3 7.37 -14.34 15.06
CA SER A 3 6.26 -13.50 14.57
C SER A 3 5.09 -14.36 14.08
N ALA A 4 3.86 -13.98 14.46
CA ALA A 4 2.63 -14.67 14.03
C ALA A 4 2.47 -14.71 12.51
N VAL A 5 3.10 -13.78 11.79
CA VAL A 5 3.05 -13.66 10.33
C VAL A 5 4.29 -14.20 9.62
N GLN A 6 5.25 -14.78 10.36
CA GLN A 6 6.48 -15.32 9.75
C GLN A 6 6.21 -16.42 8.71
N PRO A 7 5.24 -17.35 8.91
CA PRO A 7 4.90 -18.34 7.88
C PRO A 7 4.42 -17.68 6.57
N ILE A 8 3.68 -16.56 6.67
CA ILE A 8 3.21 -15.79 5.52
C ILE A 8 4.41 -15.19 4.77
N ILE A 9 5.32 -14.54 5.49
CA ILE A 9 6.53 -13.94 4.91
C ILE A 9 7.38 -15.01 4.20
N ASN A 10 7.56 -16.17 4.82
CA ASN A 10 8.31 -17.28 4.23
C ASN A 10 7.64 -17.78 2.94
N SER A 11 6.32 -17.94 2.94
CA SER A 11 5.55 -18.36 1.77
C SER A 11 5.65 -17.35 0.62
N LEU A 12 5.59 -16.05 0.94
CA LEU A 12 5.76 -14.98 -0.05
C LEU A 12 7.18 -14.93 -0.61
N ASN A 13 8.21 -15.08 0.23
CA ASN A 13 9.61 -15.11 -0.21
C ASN A 13 9.93 -16.30 -1.14
N ALA A 14 9.20 -17.41 -1.03
CA ALA A 14 9.35 -18.53 -1.95
C ALA A 14 8.90 -18.20 -3.38
N VAL A 15 7.99 -17.24 -3.56
CA VAL A 15 7.47 -16.82 -4.87
C VAL A 15 8.14 -15.55 -5.38
N ILE A 16 8.40 -14.61 -4.46
CA ILE A 16 8.93 -13.27 -4.78
C ILE A 16 10.36 -13.18 -4.24
N LEU A 17 11.31 -13.50 -5.13
CA LEU A 17 12.71 -13.66 -4.75
C LEU A 17 13.41 -12.32 -4.52
N GLY A 18 14.28 -12.30 -3.50
CA GLY A 18 15.16 -11.16 -3.20
C GLY A 18 14.42 -9.91 -2.73
N LYS A 19 13.15 -10.01 -2.30
CA LYS A 19 12.29 -8.85 -1.95
C LYS A 19 11.73 -8.92 -0.53
N ASN A 20 12.47 -9.51 0.40
CA ASN A 20 11.99 -9.72 1.77
C ASN A 20 11.53 -8.42 2.45
N ASN A 21 12.27 -7.32 2.28
CA ASN A 21 11.90 -6.02 2.87
C ASN A 21 10.61 -5.47 2.26
N GLN A 22 10.46 -5.54 0.93
CA GLN A 22 9.26 -5.09 0.22
C GLN A 22 8.02 -5.92 0.59
N ILE A 23 8.20 -7.23 0.78
CA ILE A 23 7.15 -8.13 1.28
C ILE A 23 6.72 -7.71 2.69
N LYS A 24 7.67 -7.47 3.60
CA LYS A 24 7.37 -6.99 4.96
C LYS A 24 6.65 -5.64 4.94
N LEU A 25 7.08 -4.69 4.12
CA LEU A 25 6.43 -3.38 3.98
C LEU A 25 5.00 -3.49 3.42
N ALA A 26 4.79 -4.32 2.39
CA ALA A 26 3.46 -4.55 1.83
C ALA A 26 2.53 -5.20 2.86
N LEU A 27 3.03 -6.18 3.62
CA LEU A 27 2.29 -6.82 4.71
C LEU A 27 2.01 -5.84 5.86
N ALA A 28 3.00 -5.01 6.26
CA ALA A 28 2.83 -3.96 7.26
C ALA A 28 1.75 -2.95 6.86
N CYS A 29 1.73 -2.56 5.58
CA CYS A 29 0.71 -1.66 5.04
C CYS A 29 -0.70 -2.23 5.21
N LEU A 30 -0.91 -3.49 4.86
CA LEU A 30 -2.19 -4.19 4.99
C LEU A 30 -2.58 -4.38 6.47
N LEU A 31 -1.63 -4.77 7.30
CA LEU A 31 -1.82 -4.93 8.74
C LEU A 31 -2.17 -3.59 9.43
N ALA A 32 -1.65 -2.48 8.95
CA ALA A 32 -1.98 -1.13 9.40
C ALA A 32 -3.32 -0.59 8.85
N LYS A 33 -4.11 -1.42 8.15
CA LYS A 33 -5.36 -1.03 7.46
C LYS A 33 -5.15 0.07 6.42
N GLY A 34 -4.00 0.07 5.74
CA GLY A 34 -3.66 1.06 4.72
C GLY A 34 -3.73 0.50 3.31
N HIS A 35 -3.77 1.37 2.31
CA HIS A 35 -3.65 1.03 0.90
C HIS A 35 -2.21 1.22 0.42
N LEU A 36 -1.77 0.40 -0.52
CA LEU A 36 -0.40 0.35 -1.01
C LEU A 36 -0.31 0.90 -2.43
N LEU A 37 0.66 1.78 -2.68
CA LEU A 37 1.06 2.18 -4.03
C LEU A 37 2.40 1.53 -4.38
N ILE A 38 2.47 0.86 -5.52
CA ILE A 38 3.73 0.31 -6.07
C ILE A 38 4.10 1.11 -7.31
N GLU A 39 5.19 1.87 -7.21
CA GLU A 39 5.70 2.66 -8.32
C GLU A 39 6.96 2.01 -8.87
N ASP A 40 6.87 1.38 -10.05
CA ASP A 40 7.98 0.64 -10.62
C ASP A 40 7.81 0.41 -12.11
N LEU A 41 8.90 0.00 -12.77
CA LEU A 41 8.90 -0.39 -14.17
C LEU A 41 7.98 -1.60 -14.43
N PRO A 42 7.49 -1.78 -15.66
CA PRO A 42 6.78 -3.01 -16.04
C PRO A 42 7.66 -4.25 -15.80
N GLY A 43 7.05 -5.38 -15.43
CA GLY A 43 7.76 -6.65 -15.28
C GLY A 43 8.44 -6.88 -13.91
N MET A 44 8.37 -5.94 -12.97
CA MET A 44 9.01 -6.06 -11.63
C MET A 44 8.29 -7.01 -10.66
N GLY A 45 7.21 -7.70 -11.07
CA GLY A 45 6.50 -8.64 -10.20
C GLY A 45 5.38 -8.03 -9.34
N LYS A 46 4.92 -6.81 -9.66
CA LYS A 46 3.84 -6.10 -8.93
C LYS A 46 2.56 -6.93 -8.81
N THR A 47 2.09 -7.49 -9.92
CA THR A 47 0.89 -8.35 -9.96
C THR A 47 1.09 -9.63 -9.16
N THR A 48 2.29 -10.23 -9.24
CA THR A 48 2.64 -11.44 -8.50
C THR A 48 2.60 -11.21 -6.99
N LEU A 49 3.12 -10.06 -6.51
CA LEU A 49 3.09 -9.68 -5.10
C LEU A 49 1.64 -9.50 -4.60
N ALA A 50 0.81 -8.78 -5.36
CA ALA A 50 -0.58 -8.53 -4.99
C ALA A 50 -1.39 -9.83 -4.87
N GLU A 51 -1.28 -10.71 -5.86
CA GLU A 51 -1.97 -11.99 -5.89
C GLU A 51 -1.45 -12.94 -4.80
N ALA A 52 -0.13 -13.01 -4.59
CA ALA A 52 0.47 -13.82 -3.55
C ALA A 52 0.01 -13.41 -2.14
N LEU A 53 -0.03 -12.09 -1.86
CA LEU A 53 -0.55 -11.55 -0.61
C LEU A 53 -2.00 -11.95 -0.37
N ALA A 54 -2.87 -11.76 -1.37
CA ALA A 54 -4.28 -12.10 -1.25
C ALA A 54 -4.49 -13.60 -0.99
N ARG A 55 -3.83 -14.47 -1.77
CA ARG A 55 -3.92 -15.94 -1.61
C ARG A 55 -3.42 -16.41 -0.25
N THR A 56 -2.24 -15.92 0.17
CA THR A 56 -1.64 -16.34 1.43
C THR A 56 -2.47 -15.89 2.64
N LEU A 57 -3.21 -14.79 2.50
CA LEU A 57 -4.11 -14.26 3.53
C LEU A 57 -5.55 -14.79 3.41
N GLY A 58 -5.84 -15.68 2.43
CA GLY A 58 -7.17 -16.24 2.23
C GLY A 58 -8.24 -15.20 1.86
N LEU A 59 -7.86 -14.13 1.15
CA LEU A 59 -8.73 -13.02 0.80
C LEU A 59 -9.21 -13.11 -0.66
N HIS A 60 -10.42 -12.68 -0.92
CA HIS A 60 -10.93 -12.51 -2.28
C HIS A 60 -10.12 -11.44 -3.02
N TYR A 61 -9.59 -11.84 -4.17
CA TYR A 61 -8.72 -11.01 -5.01
C TYR A 61 -9.37 -10.70 -6.34
N GLN A 62 -9.28 -9.43 -6.76
CA GLN A 62 -9.65 -9.00 -8.10
C GLN A 62 -8.58 -8.09 -8.68
N ARG A 63 -8.29 -8.27 -9.97
CA ARG A 63 -7.41 -7.40 -10.73
C ARG A 63 -8.22 -6.55 -11.70
N LEU A 64 -7.96 -5.26 -11.71
CA LEU A 64 -8.51 -4.30 -12.65
C LEU A 64 -7.35 -3.57 -13.35
N GLN A 65 -7.26 -3.74 -14.68
CA GLN A 65 -6.31 -3.01 -15.50
C GLN A 65 -6.93 -1.68 -15.91
N PHE A 66 -6.31 -0.57 -15.52
CA PHE A 66 -6.81 0.76 -15.85
C PHE A 66 -6.43 1.16 -17.28
N THR A 67 -7.40 1.78 -18.00
CA THR A 67 -7.25 2.28 -19.36
C THR A 67 -7.81 3.69 -19.48
N SER A 68 -7.46 4.41 -20.55
CA SER A 68 -7.85 5.82 -20.75
C SER A 68 -9.34 6.03 -20.97
N ASP A 69 -10.04 5.01 -21.45
CA ASP A 69 -11.47 5.02 -21.78
C ASP A 69 -12.38 4.58 -20.62
N MET A 70 -11.78 4.09 -19.52
CA MET A 70 -12.50 3.60 -18.35
C MET A 70 -13.28 4.72 -17.64
N LEU A 71 -14.53 4.42 -17.27
CA LEU A 71 -15.43 5.31 -16.53
C LEU A 71 -15.50 4.92 -15.04
N PRO A 72 -15.91 5.84 -14.16
CA PRO A 72 -16.14 5.51 -12.73
C PRO A 72 -17.07 4.30 -12.51
N ALA A 73 -18.14 4.18 -13.33
CA ALA A 73 -19.09 3.07 -13.24
C ALA A 73 -18.46 1.70 -13.49
N ASP A 74 -17.39 1.63 -14.29
CA ASP A 74 -16.65 0.38 -14.54
C ASP A 74 -15.91 -0.12 -13.29
N ILE A 75 -15.66 0.77 -12.32
CA ILE A 75 -15.00 0.45 -11.06
C ILE A 75 -16.01 0.18 -9.96
N ILE A 76 -16.97 1.09 -9.77
CA ILE A 76 -17.89 1.08 -8.64
C ILE A 76 -19.16 0.28 -8.91
N GLY A 77 -19.47 -0.01 -10.17
CA GLY A 77 -20.70 -0.67 -10.57
C GLY A 77 -21.76 0.29 -11.06
N VAL A 78 -22.83 -0.26 -11.59
CA VAL A 78 -23.89 0.48 -12.29
C VAL A 78 -25.25 -0.20 -12.09
N SER A 79 -26.32 0.60 -11.98
CA SER A 79 -27.69 0.09 -12.01
C SER A 79 -28.12 -0.20 -13.46
N ILE A 80 -28.55 -1.42 -13.70
CA ILE A 80 -29.03 -1.90 -15.00
C ILE A 80 -30.53 -2.14 -14.91
N PHE A 81 -31.30 -1.59 -15.86
CA PHE A 81 -32.72 -1.88 -15.97
C PHE A 81 -32.95 -3.30 -16.46
N ASN A 82 -33.65 -4.10 -15.66
CA ASN A 82 -34.07 -5.44 -16.05
C ASN A 82 -35.50 -5.35 -16.70
N PRO A 83 -35.63 -5.53 -18.02
CA PRO A 83 -36.94 -5.42 -18.68
C PRO A 83 -37.93 -6.50 -18.27
N ALA A 84 -37.46 -7.69 -17.88
CA ALA A 84 -38.30 -8.80 -17.46
C ALA A 84 -38.97 -8.55 -16.09
N GLU A 85 -38.25 -7.93 -15.19
CA GLU A 85 -38.70 -7.60 -13.82
C GLU A 85 -39.20 -6.17 -13.69
N GLN A 86 -39.04 -5.35 -14.74
CA GLN A 86 -39.37 -3.92 -14.80
C GLN A 86 -38.79 -3.09 -13.65
N GLN A 87 -37.56 -3.45 -13.19
CA GLN A 87 -36.87 -2.78 -12.10
C GLN A 87 -35.37 -2.66 -12.37
N PHE A 88 -34.74 -1.70 -11.68
CA PHE A 88 -33.30 -1.55 -11.71
C PHE A 88 -32.66 -2.53 -10.74
N SER A 89 -31.62 -3.23 -11.21
CA SER A 89 -30.74 -4.05 -10.39
C SER A 89 -29.33 -3.47 -10.42
N PHE A 90 -28.70 -3.36 -9.27
CA PHE A 90 -27.31 -2.90 -9.19
C PHE A 90 -26.37 -4.05 -9.51
N ARG A 91 -25.52 -3.84 -10.52
CA ARG A 91 -24.42 -4.74 -10.83
C ARG A 91 -23.15 -4.19 -10.16
N GLU A 92 -22.63 -4.94 -9.19
CA GLU A 92 -21.40 -4.60 -8.48
C GLU A 92 -20.20 -4.51 -9.43
N GLY A 93 -19.39 -3.47 -9.24
CA GLY A 93 -18.12 -3.30 -9.94
C GLY A 93 -16.98 -4.05 -9.25
N PRO A 94 -15.78 -4.05 -9.87
CA PRO A 94 -14.60 -4.74 -9.34
C PRO A 94 -14.14 -4.29 -7.95
N VAL A 95 -14.55 -3.13 -7.48
CA VAL A 95 -14.24 -2.64 -6.14
C VAL A 95 -14.87 -3.47 -5.02
N PHE A 96 -15.93 -4.24 -5.32
CA PHE A 96 -16.57 -5.13 -4.35
C PHE A 96 -15.77 -6.43 -4.16
N THR A 97 -14.56 -6.29 -3.64
CA THR A 97 -13.63 -7.38 -3.31
C THR A 97 -12.84 -7.03 -2.05
N GLN A 98 -12.11 -7.98 -1.48
CA GLN A 98 -11.27 -7.73 -0.29
C GLN A 98 -9.89 -7.20 -0.66
N VAL A 99 -9.30 -7.68 -1.76
CA VAL A 99 -8.02 -7.18 -2.29
C VAL A 99 -8.22 -6.80 -3.76
N LEU A 100 -8.13 -5.52 -4.05
CA LEU A 100 -8.18 -5.01 -5.42
C LEU A 100 -6.76 -4.63 -5.87
N LEU A 101 -6.27 -5.26 -6.94
CA LEU A 101 -5.14 -4.74 -7.69
C LEU A 101 -5.63 -3.75 -8.75
N ALA A 102 -5.39 -2.46 -8.51
CA ALA A 102 -5.63 -1.38 -9.45
C ALA A 102 -4.37 -1.17 -10.30
N ASP A 103 -4.27 -1.89 -11.42
CA ASP A 103 -3.06 -1.94 -12.22
C ASP A 103 -3.00 -0.77 -13.21
N GLU A 104 -1.89 -0.01 -13.20
CA GLU A 104 -1.65 1.21 -13.99
C GLU A 104 -2.69 2.31 -13.76
N ILE A 105 -2.98 2.65 -12.49
CA ILE A 105 -4.00 3.64 -12.11
C ILE A 105 -3.81 5.01 -12.79
N ASN A 106 -2.58 5.37 -13.13
CA ASN A 106 -2.27 6.63 -13.79
C ASN A 106 -2.60 6.64 -15.30
N ARG A 107 -3.12 5.55 -15.87
CA ARG A 107 -3.61 5.51 -17.27
C ARG A 107 -5.05 6.00 -17.45
N THR A 108 -5.83 6.06 -16.39
CA THR A 108 -7.22 6.51 -16.48
C THR A 108 -7.39 7.98 -16.13
N SER A 109 -8.55 8.54 -16.46
CA SER A 109 -8.89 9.94 -16.20
C SER A 109 -8.89 10.27 -14.70
N PRO A 110 -8.61 11.54 -14.29
CA PRO A 110 -8.67 11.97 -12.89
C PRO A 110 -10.03 11.72 -12.23
N LYS A 111 -11.13 11.77 -13.00
CA LYS A 111 -12.47 11.47 -12.49
C LYS A 111 -12.61 10.01 -12.08
N THR A 112 -12.07 9.10 -12.88
CA THR A 112 -12.11 7.65 -12.63
C THR A 112 -11.17 7.29 -11.48
N GLN A 113 -9.98 7.91 -11.41
CA GLN A 113 -9.06 7.79 -10.25
C GLN A 113 -9.76 8.21 -8.95
N SER A 114 -10.46 9.36 -8.96
CA SER A 114 -11.16 9.89 -7.79
C SER A 114 -12.23 8.93 -7.26
N ALA A 115 -12.95 8.23 -8.13
CA ALA A 115 -13.97 7.26 -7.72
C ALA A 115 -13.37 6.08 -6.93
N LEU A 116 -12.22 5.54 -7.36
CA LEU A 116 -11.52 4.50 -6.60
C LEU A 116 -11.00 5.05 -5.26
N LEU A 117 -10.39 6.23 -5.28
CA LEU A 117 -9.78 6.82 -4.08
C LEU A 117 -10.83 7.23 -3.04
N GLU A 118 -12.05 7.59 -3.46
CA GLU A 118 -13.18 7.80 -2.55
C GLU A 118 -13.63 6.48 -1.91
N ALA A 119 -13.77 5.41 -2.71
CA ALA A 119 -14.10 4.09 -2.20
C ALA A 119 -13.05 3.56 -1.21
N MET A 120 -11.76 3.86 -1.43
CA MET A 120 -10.66 3.52 -0.51
C MET A 120 -10.80 4.25 0.84
N GLU A 121 -11.15 5.52 0.83
CA GLU A 121 -11.24 6.33 2.05
C GLU A 121 -12.49 6.02 2.87
N GLU A 122 -13.63 5.88 2.18
CA GLU A 122 -14.93 5.71 2.81
C GLU A 122 -15.27 4.25 3.16
N GLY A 123 -14.62 3.27 2.51
CA GLY A 123 -14.97 1.85 2.62
C GLY A 123 -16.38 1.53 2.12
N LYS A 124 -16.96 2.41 1.31
CA LYS A 124 -18.30 2.31 0.75
C LYS A 124 -18.40 3.02 -0.61
N VAL A 125 -19.41 2.70 -1.36
CA VAL A 125 -19.74 3.30 -2.66
C VAL A 125 -21.17 3.81 -2.64
N THR A 126 -21.38 5.03 -3.13
CA THR A 126 -22.73 5.58 -3.32
C THR A 126 -23.02 5.68 -4.81
N SER A 127 -24.08 5.00 -5.27
CA SER A 127 -24.60 5.06 -6.65
C SER A 127 -26.11 5.12 -6.62
N ASP A 128 -26.67 6.00 -7.44
CA ASP A 128 -28.14 6.20 -7.57
C ASP A 128 -28.83 6.47 -6.22
N GLY A 129 -28.16 7.22 -5.33
CA GLY A 129 -28.67 7.56 -4.01
C GLY A 129 -28.60 6.42 -2.97
N VAL A 130 -28.07 5.25 -3.34
CA VAL A 130 -27.93 4.09 -2.45
C VAL A 130 -26.46 3.91 -2.09
N THR A 131 -26.15 3.90 -0.78
CA THR A 131 -24.82 3.62 -0.26
C THR A 131 -24.66 2.13 0.04
N ARG A 132 -23.58 1.54 -0.48
CA ARG A 132 -23.22 0.11 -0.32
C ARG A 132 -21.86 0.01 0.33
N THR A 133 -21.78 -0.80 1.38
CA THR A 133 -20.50 -1.04 2.09
C THR A 133 -19.66 -2.05 1.31
N LEU A 134 -18.36 -1.79 1.22
CA LEU A 134 -17.41 -2.71 0.60
C LEU A 134 -17.09 -3.89 1.54
N PRO A 135 -16.71 -5.07 0.99
CA PRO A 135 -16.28 -6.21 1.78
C PRO A 135 -15.12 -5.85 2.73
N GLN A 136 -15.12 -6.44 3.92
CA GLN A 136 -14.07 -6.20 4.91
C GLN A 136 -13.25 -7.47 5.16
N PRO A 137 -11.91 -7.35 5.30
CA PRO A 137 -11.09 -6.14 5.12
C PRO A 137 -11.06 -5.70 3.65
N PHE A 138 -11.01 -4.40 3.40
CA PHE A 138 -10.84 -3.84 2.04
C PHE A 138 -9.44 -3.26 1.88
N PHE A 139 -8.70 -3.78 0.90
CA PHE A 139 -7.33 -3.37 0.64
C PHE A 139 -7.09 -3.15 -0.86
N VAL A 140 -6.55 -2.00 -1.21
CA VAL A 140 -6.16 -1.68 -2.59
C VAL A 140 -4.65 -1.67 -2.70
N ILE A 141 -4.15 -2.41 -3.68
CA ILE A 141 -2.78 -2.31 -4.18
C ILE A 141 -2.88 -1.61 -5.53
N ALA A 142 -2.50 -0.34 -5.60
CA ALA A 142 -2.42 0.38 -6.86
C ALA A 142 -1.01 0.28 -7.43
N THR A 143 -0.91 0.17 -8.75
CA THR A 143 0.37 0.27 -9.44
C THR A 143 0.39 1.50 -10.34
N GLN A 144 1.55 2.12 -10.45
CA GLN A 144 1.81 3.12 -11.48
C GLN A 144 3.20 2.90 -12.08
N ASN A 145 3.32 3.21 -13.36
CA ASN A 145 4.62 3.31 -14.00
C ASN A 145 5.17 4.72 -13.76
N PRO A 146 6.49 4.91 -13.71
CA PRO A 146 7.08 6.25 -13.56
C PRO A 146 6.49 7.25 -14.54
N SER A 147 6.28 8.49 -14.09
CA SER A 147 5.46 9.55 -14.70
C SER A 147 5.92 10.07 -16.07
N HIS A 148 6.98 9.51 -16.67
CA HIS A 148 7.52 9.96 -17.96
C HIS A 148 6.91 9.28 -19.19
N GLN A 149 5.89 8.42 -19.02
CA GLN A 149 5.22 7.77 -20.16
C GLN A 149 4.08 8.64 -20.70
N MET A 150 4.06 8.85 -22.02
CA MET A 150 2.97 9.58 -22.69
C MET A 150 1.62 8.89 -22.45
N GLY A 151 0.57 9.69 -22.26
CA GLY A 151 -0.79 9.18 -22.02
C GLY A 151 -1.09 8.77 -20.58
N THR A 152 -0.32 9.28 -19.61
CA THR A 152 -0.58 9.08 -18.18
C THR A 152 -1.08 10.36 -17.52
N PHE A 153 -1.92 10.19 -16.51
CA PHE A 153 -2.42 11.26 -15.62
C PHE A 153 -1.83 11.03 -14.23
N PRO A 154 -0.80 11.80 -13.83
CA PRO A 154 -0.19 11.63 -12.51
C PRO A 154 -1.20 11.89 -11.40
N LEU A 155 -1.10 11.10 -10.33
CA LEU A 155 -1.91 11.31 -9.13
C LEU A 155 -1.50 12.62 -8.44
N PRO A 156 -2.44 13.54 -8.15
CA PRO A 156 -2.18 14.71 -7.32
C PRO A 156 -1.74 14.33 -5.90
N GLU A 157 -1.03 15.22 -5.22
CA GLU A 157 -0.54 14.99 -3.84
C GLU A 157 -1.64 14.61 -2.85
N SER A 158 -2.79 15.28 -2.92
CA SER A 158 -3.95 14.97 -2.08
C SER A 158 -4.51 13.57 -2.29
N GLN A 159 -4.26 12.99 -3.45
CA GLN A 159 -4.63 11.61 -3.78
C GLN A 159 -3.54 10.62 -3.36
N LEU A 160 -2.26 10.99 -3.50
CA LEU A 160 -1.14 10.19 -3.01
C LEU A 160 -1.19 10.00 -1.49
N ASP A 161 -1.63 11.00 -0.73
CA ASP A 161 -1.78 10.93 0.74
C ASP A 161 -2.80 9.87 1.22
N ARG A 162 -3.68 9.37 0.34
CA ARG A 162 -4.62 8.28 0.64
C ARG A 162 -3.95 6.91 0.69
N PHE A 163 -2.79 6.75 0.07
CA PHE A 163 -1.98 5.54 0.20
C PHE A 163 -1.13 5.61 1.47
N LEU A 164 -1.26 4.60 2.33
CA LEU A 164 -0.46 4.52 3.56
C LEU A 164 1.02 4.43 3.25
N MET A 165 1.37 3.58 2.30
CA MET A 165 2.75 3.36 1.88
C MET A 165 2.89 3.42 0.37
N ARG A 166 4.06 3.92 -0.08
CA ARG A 166 4.57 3.77 -1.45
C ARG A 166 5.84 2.93 -1.39
N ILE A 167 5.93 1.90 -2.22
CA ILE A 167 7.11 1.04 -2.33
C ILE A 167 7.57 0.91 -3.77
N GLN A 168 8.83 0.53 -3.93
CA GLN A 168 9.43 0.08 -5.19
C GLN A 168 9.97 -1.32 -4.99
N LEU A 169 9.69 -2.23 -5.93
CA LEU A 169 10.27 -3.56 -5.92
C LEU A 169 11.71 -3.55 -6.43
N GLY A 170 11.95 -2.79 -7.50
CA GLY A 170 13.24 -2.70 -8.16
C GLY A 170 13.69 -4.03 -8.79
N TYR A 171 14.86 -4.04 -9.38
CA TYR A 171 15.45 -5.26 -9.95
C TYR A 171 15.80 -6.26 -8.84
N PRO A 172 15.63 -7.57 -9.09
CA PRO A 172 16.12 -8.60 -8.18
C PRO A 172 17.65 -8.57 -8.11
N ASP A 173 18.21 -9.10 -7.03
CA ASP A 173 19.66 -9.28 -6.93
C ASP A 173 20.14 -10.42 -7.87
N PRO A 174 21.44 -10.50 -8.19
CA PRO A 174 21.97 -11.51 -9.11
C PRO A 174 21.69 -12.97 -8.70
N ARG A 175 21.52 -13.25 -7.39
CA ARG A 175 21.19 -14.60 -6.89
C ARG A 175 19.74 -14.92 -7.18
N ALA A 176 18.85 -13.95 -6.90
CA ALA A 176 17.43 -14.06 -7.22
C ALA A 176 17.20 -14.17 -8.74
N GLU A 177 17.93 -13.41 -9.57
CA GLU A 177 17.88 -13.55 -11.05
C GLU A 177 18.29 -14.95 -11.51
N ARG A 178 19.38 -15.50 -10.95
CA ARG A 178 19.80 -16.87 -11.26
C ARG A 178 18.74 -17.89 -10.90
N GLU A 179 18.07 -17.72 -9.76
CA GLU A 179 16.98 -18.59 -9.34
C GLU A 179 15.74 -18.46 -10.23
N LEU A 180 15.46 -17.27 -10.79
CA LEU A 180 14.42 -17.08 -11.79
C LEU A 180 14.70 -17.85 -13.08
N LEU A 181 15.97 -17.94 -13.49
CA LEU A 181 16.39 -18.65 -14.71
C LEU A 181 16.39 -20.18 -14.53
N THR A 182 16.70 -20.68 -13.35
CA THR A 182 16.89 -22.12 -13.09
C THR A 182 15.75 -22.76 -12.31
N GLY A 183 14.89 -21.96 -11.69
CA GLY A 183 13.83 -22.38 -10.81
C GLY A 183 12.53 -22.78 -11.52
N LYS A 184 11.54 -23.13 -10.71
CA LYS A 184 10.18 -23.44 -11.18
C LYS A 184 9.45 -22.18 -11.66
N ASP A 185 8.49 -22.36 -12.57
CA ASP A 185 7.60 -21.27 -13.00
C ASP A 185 6.84 -20.68 -11.81
N ARG A 186 7.09 -19.39 -11.53
CA ARG A 186 6.51 -18.65 -10.40
C ARG A 186 4.98 -18.53 -10.52
N ARG A 187 4.44 -18.53 -11.74
CA ARG A 187 2.98 -18.54 -11.95
C ARG A 187 2.36 -19.84 -11.44
N GLN A 188 3.01 -20.98 -11.69
CA GLN A 188 2.56 -22.26 -11.15
C GLN A 188 2.68 -22.28 -9.62
N MET A 189 3.75 -21.70 -9.07
CA MET A 189 3.89 -21.59 -7.62
C MET A 189 2.80 -20.73 -6.96
N LEU A 190 2.33 -19.67 -7.61
CA LEU A 190 1.20 -18.86 -7.14
C LEU A 190 -0.07 -19.70 -6.97
N THR A 191 -0.36 -20.60 -7.91
CA THR A 191 -1.60 -21.40 -7.89
C THR A 191 -1.68 -22.38 -6.73
N VAL A 192 -0.53 -22.80 -6.19
CA VAL A 192 -0.40 -23.75 -5.08
C VAL A 192 -0.09 -23.10 -3.73
N LEU A 193 -0.03 -21.75 -3.68
CA LEU A 193 0.17 -21.04 -2.41
C LEU A 193 -0.98 -21.34 -1.44
N PRO A 194 -0.67 -21.83 -0.22
CA PRO A 194 -1.70 -22.09 0.78
C PRO A 194 -2.22 -20.77 1.38
N ALA A 195 -3.51 -20.75 1.73
CA ALA A 195 -4.03 -19.75 2.64
C ALA A 195 -3.52 -20.07 4.06
N LEU A 196 -2.77 -19.16 4.65
CA LEU A 196 -2.20 -19.29 6.01
C LEU A 196 -2.94 -18.44 7.04
N ALA A 197 -3.89 -17.64 6.59
CA ALA A 197 -4.81 -16.86 7.38
C ALA A 197 -6.16 -16.75 6.65
N ASP A 198 -7.10 -16.06 7.27
CA ASP A 198 -8.39 -15.65 6.74
C ASP A 198 -8.70 -14.20 7.14
N ALA A 199 -9.85 -13.69 6.70
CA ALA A 199 -10.29 -12.33 6.99
C ALA A 199 -10.44 -12.06 8.51
N GLU A 200 -10.95 -13.03 9.28
CA GLU A 200 -11.15 -12.88 10.72
C GLU A 200 -9.81 -12.79 11.45
N ARG A 201 -8.87 -13.65 11.11
CA ARG A 201 -7.53 -13.63 11.68
C ARG A 201 -6.76 -12.37 11.34
N LEU A 202 -6.89 -11.88 10.10
CA LEU A 202 -6.30 -10.61 9.71
C LEU A 202 -6.88 -9.45 10.52
N GLN A 203 -8.21 -9.39 10.69
CA GLN A 203 -8.86 -8.36 11.49
C GLN A 203 -8.44 -8.44 12.97
N ALA A 204 -8.26 -9.63 13.53
CA ALA A 204 -7.75 -9.84 14.88
C ALA A 204 -6.31 -9.28 15.03
N TRP A 205 -5.42 -9.55 14.07
CA TRP A 205 -4.08 -8.96 14.05
C TRP A 205 -4.11 -7.43 13.93
N GLN A 206 -4.97 -6.90 13.07
CA GLN A 206 -5.16 -5.45 12.92
C GLN A 206 -5.64 -4.79 14.21
N ALA A 207 -6.50 -5.46 14.99
CA ALA A 207 -6.91 -4.98 16.30
C ALA A 207 -5.77 -5.07 17.32
N GLN A 208 -5.01 -6.15 17.34
CA GLN A 208 -3.85 -6.33 18.22
C GLN A 208 -2.76 -5.29 17.95
N ILE A 209 -2.49 -4.93 16.70
CA ILE A 209 -1.48 -3.94 16.33
C ILE A 209 -1.78 -2.57 16.95
N LEU A 210 -3.05 -2.20 17.07
CA LEU A 210 -3.44 -0.93 17.71
C LEU A 210 -3.10 -0.88 19.20
N THR A 211 -2.88 -2.03 19.84
CA THR A 211 -2.50 -2.14 21.27
C THR A 211 -0.99 -2.20 21.49
N ILE A 212 -0.18 -2.25 20.42
CA ILE A 212 1.28 -2.25 20.53
C ILE A 212 1.75 -0.94 21.17
N HIS A 213 2.53 -1.09 22.23
CA HIS A 213 2.95 0.02 23.06
C HIS A 213 3.98 0.91 22.33
N LEU A 214 3.76 2.23 22.41
CA LEU A 214 4.74 3.26 22.08
C LEU A 214 5.19 3.92 23.38
N SER A 215 6.47 3.88 23.68
CA SER A 215 7.03 4.64 24.82
C SER A 215 7.05 6.14 24.50
N ASP A 216 7.09 6.99 25.54
CA ASP A 216 7.21 8.43 25.37
C ASP A 216 8.41 8.81 24.51
N ALA A 217 9.56 8.14 24.68
CA ALA A 217 10.75 8.37 23.88
C ALA A 217 10.52 8.11 22.38
N VAL A 218 9.75 7.08 22.02
CA VAL A 218 9.37 6.78 20.62
C VAL A 218 8.40 7.81 20.09
N ILE A 219 7.44 8.26 20.91
CA ILE A 219 6.50 9.33 20.56
C ILE A 219 7.24 10.64 20.32
N ASP A 220 8.17 11.00 21.21
CA ASP A 220 9.00 12.19 21.08
C ASP A 220 9.87 12.14 19.81
N TYR A 221 10.42 11.00 19.45
CA TYR A 221 11.16 10.83 18.20
C TYR A 221 10.26 11.02 16.98
N LEU A 222 9.06 10.44 16.98
CA LEU A 222 8.06 10.68 15.93
C LEU A 222 7.71 12.16 15.80
N GLN A 223 7.51 12.86 16.93
CA GLN A 223 7.19 14.29 16.94
C GLN A 223 8.35 15.13 16.41
N ARG A 224 9.60 14.83 16.81
CA ARG A 224 10.79 15.53 16.30
C ARG A 224 10.92 15.38 14.78
N LEU A 225 10.77 14.16 14.25
CA LEU A 225 10.79 13.91 12.81
C LEU A 225 9.75 14.76 12.07
N VAL A 226 8.48 14.74 12.53
CA VAL A 226 7.39 15.48 11.89
C VAL A 226 7.59 16.99 12.03
N THR A 227 8.00 17.48 13.21
CA THR A 227 8.28 18.90 13.46
C THR A 227 9.40 19.40 12.56
N HIS A 228 10.47 18.62 12.41
CA HIS A 228 11.56 18.94 11.51
C HIS A 228 11.07 19.15 10.07
N THR A 229 10.21 18.26 9.55
CA THR A 229 9.65 18.41 8.19
C THR A 229 8.81 19.68 8.01
N ARG A 230 8.25 20.24 9.08
CA ARG A 230 7.40 21.44 9.05
C ARG A 230 8.16 22.73 9.25
N GLN A 231 9.33 22.68 9.86
CA GLN A 231 10.13 23.86 10.24
C GLN A 231 11.39 24.03 9.40
N SER A 232 11.96 22.95 8.88
CA SER A 232 13.15 23.03 8.03
C SER A 232 12.81 23.61 6.65
N ARG A 233 13.71 24.43 6.13
CA ARG A 233 13.63 25.00 4.78
C ARG A 233 13.88 23.98 3.67
N ASP A 234 14.37 22.80 4.02
CA ASP A 234 14.61 21.70 3.06
C ASP A 234 13.31 21.10 2.53
N PHE A 235 12.20 21.28 3.26
CA PHE A 235 10.89 20.79 2.89
C PHE A 235 9.93 21.93 2.56
N ALA A 236 9.44 21.96 1.32
CA ALA A 236 8.42 22.92 0.91
C ALA A 236 7.07 22.62 1.61
N HIS A 237 6.79 21.34 1.84
CA HIS A 237 5.64 20.87 2.62
C HIS A 237 6.05 19.74 3.55
N GLY A 238 5.75 19.89 4.84
CA GLY A 238 6.00 18.87 5.86
C GLY A 238 4.84 17.87 5.99
N LEU A 239 5.06 16.84 6.79
CA LEU A 239 4.06 15.80 7.05
C LEU A 239 2.80 16.35 7.70
N SER A 240 1.63 15.99 7.15
CA SER A 240 0.31 16.30 7.70
C SER A 240 0.03 15.50 9.00
N PRO A 241 -0.99 15.86 9.80
CA PRO A 241 -1.46 15.01 10.90
C PRO A 241 -1.86 13.60 10.44
N ARG A 242 -2.42 13.45 9.23
CA ARG A 242 -2.70 12.14 8.62
C ARG A 242 -1.40 11.35 8.40
N GLY A 243 -0.35 12.00 7.90
CA GLY A 243 0.98 11.40 7.70
C GLY A 243 1.62 10.95 9.03
N LEU A 244 1.48 11.74 10.10
CA LEU A 244 1.93 11.34 11.45
C LEU A 244 1.20 10.09 11.94
N LEU A 245 -0.13 10.04 11.82
CA LEU A 245 -0.92 8.88 12.23
C LEU A 245 -0.64 7.65 11.35
N ALA A 246 -0.39 7.86 10.06
CA ALA A 246 0.04 6.82 9.14
C ALA A 246 1.39 6.22 9.57
N LEU A 247 2.36 7.08 9.91
CA LEU A 247 3.68 6.64 10.38
C LEU A 247 3.59 5.86 11.69
N LYS A 248 2.79 6.34 12.66
CA LYS A 248 2.53 5.60 13.91
C LYS A 248 1.99 4.20 13.64
N ARG A 249 0.93 4.07 12.82
CA ARG A 249 0.30 2.77 12.52
C ARG A 249 1.26 1.83 11.79
N ALA A 250 2.03 2.35 10.84
CA ALA A 250 3.03 1.59 10.10
C ALA A 250 4.13 1.07 11.04
N THR A 251 4.60 1.90 11.99
CA THR A 251 5.60 1.53 13.01
C THR A 251 5.07 0.40 13.92
N GLN A 252 3.82 0.49 14.37
CA GLN A 252 3.20 -0.57 15.16
C GLN A 252 3.08 -1.89 14.37
N ALA A 253 2.66 -1.81 13.10
CA ALA A 253 2.55 -2.97 12.23
C ALA A 253 3.93 -3.62 11.96
N TRP A 254 4.96 -2.81 11.82
CA TRP A 254 6.33 -3.30 11.66
C TRP A 254 6.83 -4.02 12.92
N ALA A 255 6.63 -3.45 14.11
CA ALA A 255 6.96 -4.09 15.39
C ALA A 255 6.24 -5.45 15.55
N PHE A 256 4.96 -5.53 15.13
CA PHE A 256 4.21 -6.78 15.12
C PHE A 256 4.85 -7.84 14.19
N ILE A 257 5.25 -7.44 12.98
CA ILE A 257 5.96 -8.32 12.04
C ILE A 257 7.27 -8.83 12.63
N GLU A 258 7.98 -7.99 13.39
CA GLU A 258 9.21 -8.39 14.11
C GLU A 258 8.94 -9.16 15.42
N GLY A 259 7.66 -9.51 15.70
CA GLY A 259 7.28 -10.35 16.86
C GLY A 259 7.32 -9.63 18.20
N ARG A 260 7.22 -8.30 18.22
CA ARG A 260 7.25 -7.46 19.41
C ARG A 260 5.87 -6.86 19.72
N ASN A 261 5.59 -6.63 20.98
CA ASN A 261 4.41 -5.91 21.47
C ASN A 261 4.72 -4.47 21.89
N TYR A 262 5.89 -3.95 21.53
CA TYR A 262 6.35 -2.59 21.73
C TYR A 262 7.16 -2.13 20.51
N THR A 263 7.20 -0.83 20.30
CA THR A 263 7.93 -0.20 19.21
C THR A 263 9.31 0.30 19.68
N ILE A 264 10.24 0.36 18.75
CA ILE A 264 11.58 0.94 18.91
C ILE A 264 11.84 1.95 17.78
N PRO A 265 12.81 2.87 17.94
CA PRO A 265 13.13 3.86 16.90
C PRO A 265 13.43 3.27 15.53
N GLU A 266 14.08 2.11 15.48
CA GLU A 266 14.41 1.40 14.25
C GLU A 266 13.17 0.98 13.44
N ASP A 267 12.03 0.76 14.11
CA ASP A 267 10.77 0.47 13.42
C ASP A 267 10.27 1.68 12.65
N ILE A 268 10.43 2.89 13.21
CA ILE A 268 10.13 4.14 12.54
C ILE A 268 11.02 4.29 11.32
N GLN A 269 12.33 4.11 11.50
CA GLN A 269 13.31 4.23 10.42
C GLN A 269 13.04 3.25 9.28
N ALA A 270 12.62 2.02 9.59
CA ALA A 270 12.32 0.99 8.60
C ALA A 270 11.11 1.35 7.71
N VAL A 271 10.09 2.00 8.27
CA VAL A 271 8.86 2.32 7.52
C VAL A 271 8.82 3.75 6.99
N LEU A 272 9.63 4.67 7.55
CA LEU A 272 9.62 6.11 7.21
C LEU A 272 9.75 6.37 5.70
N PRO A 273 10.68 5.74 4.95
CA PRO A 273 10.78 5.97 3.51
C PRO A 273 9.49 5.65 2.78
N SER A 274 8.86 4.53 3.08
CA SER A 274 7.65 4.09 2.41
C SER A 274 6.42 4.92 2.79
N VAL A 275 6.37 5.48 4.00
CA VAL A 275 5.25 6.29 4.49
C VAL A 275 5.40 7.75 4.11
N ALA A 276 6.60 8.32 4.18
CA ALA A 276 6.81 9.76 4.13
C ALA A 276 7.28 10.27 2.76
N GLU A 277 8.07 9.51 1.98
CA GLU A 277 8.71 10.00 0.76
C GLU A 277 7.72 10.57 -0.26
N HIS A 278 6.55 9.97 -0.43
CA HIS A 278 5.52 10.43 -1.36
C HIS A 278 4.65 11.57 -0.82
N ARG A 279 4.83 11.96 0.45
CA ARG A 279 4.14 13.06 1.12
C ARG A 279 5.00 14.29 1.31
N LEU A 280 6.32 14.14 1.23
CA LEU A 280 7.27 15.22 1.39
C LEU A 280 7.55 15.88 0.04
N ARG A 281 7.81 17.18 0.08
CA ARG A 281 8.31 17.96 -1.06
C ARG A 281 9.60 18.66 -0.67
N GLY A 282 10.63 18.50 -1.47
CA GLY A 282 11.85 19.27 -1.33
C GLY A 282 11.65 20.72 -1.71
N SER A 283 12.51 21.60 -1.21
CA SER A 283 12.57 23.00 -1.65
C SER A 283 12.96 23.07 -3.14
N ILE A 284 12.63 24.19 -3.80
CA ILE A 284 12.89 24.38 -5.23
C ILE A 284 14.41 24.27 -5.53
N GLU A 285 15.27 24.61 -4.57
CA GLU A 285 16.73 24.54 -4.70
C GLU A 285 17.26 23.09 -4.66
N ASP A 286 16.52 22.15 -4.07
CA ASP A 286 16.95 20.76 -3.88
C ASP A 286 16.44 19.79 -4.96
N GLN A 287 15.64 20.23 -5.92
CA GLN A 287 15.12 19.37 -7.02
C GLN A 287 16.24 18.76 -7.89
N SER A 288 17.46 19.26 -7.79
CA SER A 288 18.65 18.72 -8.47
C SER A 288 19.43 17.67 -7.66
N ARG A 289 19.11 17.45 -6.38
CA ARG A 289 19.82 16.50 -5.51
C ARG A 289 19.21 15.10 -5.60
N MET A 290 20.03 14.12 -5.93
CA MET A 290 19.66 12.70 -6.04
C MET A 290 19.40 12.01 -4.68
N HIS A 291 19.24 12.74 -3.57
CA HIS A 291 19.07 12.17 -2.24
C HIS A 291 17.58 12.10 -1.86
N SER A 292 17.16 10.96 -1.34
CA SER A 292 15.82 10.77 -0.77
C SER A 292 15.58 11.76 0.38
N LEU A 293 14.44 12.46 0.36
CA LEU A 293 14.05 13.40 1.42
C LEU A 293 13.96 12.74 2.78
N THR A 294 13.53 11.49 2.83
CA THR A 294 13.47 10.72 4.07
C THR A 294 14.86 10.35 4.59
N SER A 295 15.84 10.12 3.71
CA SER A 295 17.22 9.90 4.13
C SER A 295 17.83 11.18 4.72
N GLN A 296 17.54 12.34 4.15
CA GLN A 296 17.94 13.63 4.72
C GLN A 296 17.30 13.84 6.11
N LEU A 297 16.02 13.54 6.25
CA LEU A 297 15.28 13.64 7.50
C LEU A 297 15.87 12.75 8.59
N LEU A 298 16.20 11.50 8.27
CA LEU A 298 16.82 10.56 9.22
C LEU A 298 18.22 10.99 9.68
N ASN A 299 18.97 11.64 8.79
CA ASN A 299 20.30 12.16 9.13
C ASN A 299 20.25 13.47 9.95
N ALA A 300 19.15 14.23 9.84
CA ALA A 300 18.98 15.51 10.50
C ALA A 300 18.38 15.41 11.91
N VAL A 301 17.74 14.30 12.25
CA VAL A 301 17.02 14.14 13.51
C VAL A 301 17.57 12.95 14.29
N ASP A 302 18.26 13.22 15.39
CA ASP A 302 18.78 12.20 16.27
C ASP A 302 17.66 11.43 16.99
N VAL A 303 17.92 10.13 17.25
CA VAL A 303 17.02 9.24 18.02
C VAL A 303 16.91 9.69 19.46
N ILE A 304 18.03 10.13 20.04
CA ILE A 304 18.14 10.68 21.41
C ILE A 304 18.20 12.19 21.25
N GLY A 305 17.23 12.88 21.78
CA GLY A 305 17.17 14.35 21.73
C GLY A 305 17.83 15.00 22.91
#